data_1228505d7b587b2c45c8dba4220dd891
#
_entry.id   1228505d7b587b2c45c8dba4220dd891
#
_cell.length_a   1.000
_cell.length_b   1.000
_cell.length_c   1.000
_cell.angle_alpha   90.00
_cell.angle_beta   90.00
_cell.angle_gamma   90.00
#
_symmetry.space_group_name_H-M   'P 1'
#
loop_
_entity.id
_entity.type
_entity.pdbx_description
1 polymer ?
#
loop_
_entity_poly.entity_id
_entity_poly.type
_entity_poly.pdbx_seq_one_letter_code
_entity_poly.pdbx_strand_id
1 'polypeptide(L)'
;MGRHRKQPPPTVRRSSVLALTGLVPAGLVAVNTASAVGTDPTAATVEMHLAADEGEQHDTSFAASAQTVVDLESLTNAMAKQSRAVPPTVKTVALPQDRVPADLPAAQMGIPGIAHAAYVAAEEALAVENPTCHMPWTVLAGIGRVESTHIYNGKADADGNALDPVYGPVLDGSLAGNNVIHDSDGGGLDGLSGYDRAVGPMQFLPETWTHYAADGNGDGIADPQNYYDATLTAGKYLCDGGLDMRDLAQQSRAILRYNNSMAYVANVMAWANSYGTGIAPQPAQLPRI
;
A
#
# COMPACT_ATOMS: atom_id res chain seq x y z
N MET A 1 -70.83 -5.86 -20.03
CA MET A 1 -70.04 -4.62 -19.99
C MET A 1 -68.96 -4.81 -18.95
N GLY A 2 -67.77 -5.31 -19.36
CA GLY A 2 -66.63 -5.56 -18.47
C GLY A 2 -65.68 -4.37 -18.48
N ARG A 3 -65.44 -3.78 -17.31
CA ARG A 3 -64.48 -2.69 -17.13
C ARG A 3 -63.05 -3.29 -17.02
N HIS A 4 -62.21 -3.10 -18.05
CA HIS A 4 -60.79 -3.37 -17.99
C HIS A 4 -60.09 -2.38 -17.04
N ARG A 5 -59.56 -2.89 -15.93
CA ARG A 5 -58.69 -2.15 -14.98
C ARG A 5 -57.28 -2.15 -15.55
N LYS A 6 -56.77 -0.99 -15.98
CA LYS A 6 -55.41 -0.80 -16.41
C LYS A 6 -54.47 -1.00 -15.20
N GLN A 7 -53.49 -1.93 -15.34
CA GLN A 7 -52.41 -2.07 -14.38
C GLN A 7 -51.41 -0.90 -14.53
N PRO A 8 -50.89 -0.37 -13.43
CA PRO A 8 -49.84 0.63 -13.51
C PRO A 8 -48.53 -0.01 -13.99
N PRO A 9 -47.66 0.77 -14.67
CA PRO A 9 -46.38 0.26 -15.16
C PRO A 9 -45.46 -0.13 -14.01
N PRO A 10 -44.55 -1.11 -14.19
CA PRO A 10 -43.60 -1.52 -13.16
C PRO A 10 -42.64 -0.37 -12.85
N THR A 11 -42.55 0.02 -11.58
CA THR A 11 -41.54 0.94 -11.10
C THR A 11 -40.18 0.25 -11.19
N VAL A 12 -39.37 0.70 -12.13
CA VAL A 12 -37.95 0.35 -12.20
C VAL A 12 -37.29 0.90 -10.94
N ARG A 13 -36.94 0.02 -10.00
CA ARG A 13 -36.04 0.36 -8.91
C ARG A 13 -34.69 0.69 -9.53
N ARG A 14 -34.34 1.96 -9.58
CA ARG A 14 -32.98 2.40 -9.83
C ARG A 14 -32.13 1.84 -8.69
N SER A 15 -31.34 0.82 -8.98
CA SER A 15 -30.22 0.43 -8.13
C SER A 15 -29.27 1.61 -8.09
N SER A 16 -29.20 2.26 -6.96
CA SER A 16 -28.18 3.27 -6.71
C SER A 16 -26.83 2.54 -6.73
N VAL A 17 -26.08 2.69 -7.79
CA VAL A 17 -24.66 2.40 -7.81
C VAL A 17 -24.06 3.42 -6.84
N LEU A 18 -23.68 2.96 -5.65
CA LEU A 18 -22.88 3.74 -4.71
C LEU A 18 -21.53 3.95 -5.36
N ALA A 19 -21.33 5.14 -5.93
CA ALA A 19 -20.00 5.60 -6.28
C ALA A 19 -19.21 5.71 -4.96
N LEU A 20 -18.21 4.85 -4.80
CA LEU A 20 -17.21 5.00 -3.75
C LEU A 20 -16.40 6.26 -4.08
N THR A 21 -16.68 7.32 -3.35
CA THR A 21 -15.87 8.54 -3.40
C THR A 21 -14.67 8.34 -2.51
N GLY A 22 -13.60 7.74 -3.04
CA GLY A 22 -12.32 7.71 -2.39
C GLY A 22 -11.75 9.13 -2.32
N LEU A 23 -11.66 9.68 -1.10
CA LEU A 23 -10.88 10.88 -0.83
C LEU A 23 -9.41 10.51 -0.90
N VAL A 24 -8.72 10.97 -1.92
CA VAL A 24 -7.30 10.71 -2.12
C VAL A 24 -6.47 11.69 -1.29
N PRO A 25 -5.45 11.25 -0.53
CA PRO A 25 -4.65 12.14 0.30
C PRO A 25 -3.75 13.04 -0.54
N ALA A 26 -4.00 14.34 -0.52
CA ALA A 26 -3.02 15.33 -0.92
C ALA A 26 -1.92 15.42 0.15
N GLY A 27 -0.70 14.99 -0.18
CA GLY A 27 0.47 15.18 0.67
C GLY A 27 0.77 16.68 0.85
N LEU A 28 0.44 17.23 2.01
CA LEU A 28 0.88 18.57 2.40
C LEU A 28 2.32 18.48 2.91
N VAL A 29 3.26 18.92 2.09
CA VAL A 29 4.61 19.27 2.56
C VAL A 29 4.50 20.63 3.26
N ALA A 30 4.43 20.62 4.57
CA ALA A 30 4.57 21.83 5.38
C ALA A 30 6.05 22.23 5.45
N VAL A 31 6.43 23.21 4.65
CA VAL A 31 7.73 23.89 4.81
C VAL A 31 7.60 24.87 5.97
N ASN A 32 8.08 24.48 7.16
CA ASN A 32 8.23 25.38 8.29
C ASN A 32 9.50 26.21 8.11
N THR A 33 9.37 27.44 7.65
CA THR A 33 10.40 28.45 7.77
C THR A 33 10.31 29.10 9.15
N ALA A 34 11.09 28.61 10.11
CA ALA A 34 11.31 29.30 11.38
C ALA A 34 12.46 30.30 11.21
N SER A 35 12.15 31.59 11.26
CA SER A 35 13.12 32.66 11.38
C SER A 35 13.70 32.69 12.80
N ALA A 36 14.98 32.42 12.94
CA ALA A 36 15.71 32.60 14.20
C ALA A 36 16.28 34.03 14.27
N VAL A 37 15.95 34.74 15.33
CA VAL A 37 16.67 35.92 15.79
C VAL A 37 17.58 35.47 16.92
N GLY A 38 18.87 35.85 16.82
CA GLY A 38 19.98 35.36 17.61
C GLY A 38 20.08 35.86 19.05
N THR A 39 20.93 35.23 19.78
CA THR A 39 22.01 35.84 20.59
C THR A 39 23.01 34.76 21.04
N ASP A 40 24.26 35.16 21.06
CA ASP A 40 25.56 34.51 21.16
C ASP A 40 25.95 34.06 22.61
N PRO A 41 27.19 33.61 22.85
CA PRO A 41 27.59 32.24 23.15
C PRO A 41 28.21 32.07 24.54
N THR A 42 28.34 30.84 25.01
CA THR A 42 29.44 30.47 25.95
C THR A 42 29.87 29.04 25.77
N ALA A 43 31.11 28.90 25.41
CA ALA A 43 31.84 27.64 25.31
C ALA A 43 32.01 26.99 26.70
N ALA A 44 31.77 25.70 26.76
CA ALA A 44 32.28 24.83 27.83
C ALA A 44 33.02 23.65 27.17
N THR A 45 34.33 23.73 27.17
CA THR A 45 35.30 22.68 26.92
C THR A 45 35.24 21.68 28.06
N VAL A 46 34.95 20.42 27.75
CA VAL A 46 35.18 19.32 28.71
C VAL A 46 36.45 18.58 28.28
N GLU A 47 37.52 18.78 29.02
CA GLU A 47 38.75 17.99 28.95
C GLU A 47 38.50 16.60 29.52
N MET A 48 38.79 15.57 28.74
CA MET A 48 38.77 14.17 29.18
C MET A 48 40.21 13.77 29.53
N HIS A 49 40.45 13.58 30.82
CA HIS A 49 41.71 13.06 31.37
C HIS A 49 41.85 11.57 31.02
N LEU A 50 42.93 11.24 30.33
CA LEU A 50 43.46 9.88 30.28
C LEU A 50 44.24 9.60 31.56
N ALA A 51 43.79 8.60 32.31
CA ALA A 51 44.64 7.99 33.32
C ALA A 51 45.18 6.68 32.73
N ALA A 52 46.49 6.61 32.60
CA ALA A 52 47.22 5.37 32.35
C ALA A 52 47.42 4.70 33.69
N ASP A 53 47.15 3.39 33.76
CA ASP A 53 47.67 2.51 34.82
C ASP A 53 48.31 1.29 34.18
N GLU A 54 49.54 1.03 34.57
CA GLU A 54 50.41 -0.07 34.15
C GLU A 54 50.21 -1.29 35.06
N GLY A 55 50.27 -2.50 34.43
CA GLY A 55 50.80 -3.66 35.12
C GLY A 55 49.80 -4.76 35.43
N GLU A 56 49.84 -5.88 34.73
CA GLU A 56 50.36 -7.14 35.21
C GLU A 56 50.21 -8.23 34.16
N GLN A 57 51.30 -8.93 33.86
CA GLN A 57 51.38 -10.09 33.02
C GLN A 57 50.79 -11.32 33.74
N HIS A 58 49.80 -11.97 33.15
CA HIS A 58 49.53 -13.37 33.42
C HIS A 58 49.40 -14.14 32.12
N ASP A 59 50.40 -14.97 31.93
CA ASP A 59 50.50 -16.02 30.93
C ASP A 59 49.47 -17.14 31.23
N THR A 60 48.52 -17.34 30.32
CA THR A 60 47.77 -18.60 30.22
C THR A 60 47.45 -18.87 28.76
N SER A 61 48.16 -19.88 28.25
CA SER A 61 47.89 -20.53 26.99
C SER A 61 46.50 -21.13 26.96
N PHE A 62 45.62 -20.62 26.09
CA PHE A 62 44.41 -21.31 25.67
C PHE A 62 44.45 -21.59 24.16
N ALA A 63 44.12 -22.86 23.89
CA ALA A 63 44.10 -23.47 22.59
C ALA A 63 43.30 -22.66 21.56
N ALA A 64 43.88 -22.50 20.37
CA ALA A 64 43.25 -21.94 19.18
C ALA A 64 42.03 -22.78 18.78
N SER A 65 40.83 -22.30 19.04
CA SER A 65 39.63 -22.71 18.32
C SER A 65 39.63 -21.99 16.96
N ALA A 66 39.54 -22.77 15.87
CA ALA A 66 39.49 -22.29 14.51
C ALA A 66 38.32 -21.29 14.36
N GLN A 67 38.65 -20.02 14.29
CA GLN A 67 37.74 -19.00 13.83
C GLN A 67 37.52 -19.22 12.33
N THR A 68 36.32 -19.56 11.96
CA THR A 68 35.85 -19.49 10.57
C THR A 68 36.05 -18.05 10.12
N VAL A 69 37.07 -17.83 9.30
CA VAL A 69 37.26 -16.57 8.59
C VAL A 69 36.10 -16.47 7.62
N VAL A 70 35.08 -15.70 8.01
CA VAL A 70 34.01 -15.33 7.08
C VAL A 70 34.66 -14.47 6.01
N ASP A 71 34.71 -15.01 4.80
CA ASP A 71 35.33 -14.36 3.66
C ASP A 71 34.62 -13.04 3.37
N LEU A 72 35.29 -11.93 3.71
CA LEU A 72 34.79 -10.59 3.54
C LEU A 72 34.50 -10.27 2.05
N GLU A 73 35.18 -10.96 1.13
CA GLU A 73 34.92 -10.83 -0.30
C GLU A 73 33.60 -11.49 -0.71
N SER A 74 33.19 -12.59 -0.06
CA SER A 74 31.87 -13.19 -0.32
C SER A 74 30.74 -12.32 0.21
N LEU A 75 30.91 -11.63 1.35
CA LEU A 75 29.94 -10.67 1.89
C LEU A 75 29.87 -9.40 1.03
N THR A 76 31.00 -8.86 0.59
CA THR A 76 30.99 -7.69 -0.31
C THR A 76 30.41 -8.01 -1.68
N ASN A 77 30.63 -9.21 -2.22
CA ASN A 77 30.01 -9.66 -3.46
C ASN A 77 28.51 -9.93 -3.33
N ALA A 78 28.05 -10.45 -2.18
CA ALA A 78 26.64 -10.60 -1.89
C ALA A 78 25.93 -9.25 -1.74
N MET A 79 26.55 -8.29 -1.03
CA MET A 79 26.04 -6.93 -0.92
C MET A 79 26.05 -6.17 -2.25
N ALA A 80 27.10 -6.35 -3.07
CA ALA A 80 27.18 -5.76 -4.41
C ALA A 80 26.16 -6.36 -5.38
N LYS A 81 25.75 -7.61 -5.19
CA LYS A 81 24.71 -8.28 -5.99
C LYS A 81 23.31 -7.79 -5.59
N GLN A 82 23.10 -7.48 -4.31
CA GLN A 82 21.86 -6.88 -3.81
C GLN A 82 21.70 -5.40 -4.21
N SER A 83 22.84 -4.68 -4.40
CA SER A 83 22.88 -3.27 -4.81
C SER A 83 22.64 -3.03 -6.31
N ARG A 84 22.41 -4.07 -7.11
CA ARG A 84 22.18 -3.99 -8.57
C ARG A 84 20.80 -4.50 -8.99
N ALA A 85 19.83 -4.52 -8.12
CA ALA A 85 18.45 -4.71 -8.55
C ALA A 85 18.07 -3.54 -9.48
N VAL A 86 17.92 -3.82 -10.76
CA VAL A 86 17.38 -2.84 -11.71
C VAL A 86 15.96 -2.54 -11.24
N PRO A 87 15.60 -1.26 -11.02
CA PRO A 87 14.23 -0.93 -10.66
C PRO A 87 13.24 -1.51 -11.69
N PRO A 88 12.08 -2.01 -11.26
CA PRO A 88 11.08 -2.52 -12.18
C PRO A 88 10.63 -1.42 -13.16
N THR A 89 10.38 -1.81 -14.40
CA THR A 89 9.82 -0.88 -15.38
C THR A 89 8.37 -0.58 -15.02
N VAL A 90 8.03 0.71 -14.89
CA VAL A 90 6.65 1.11 -14.66
C VAL A 90 5.89 1.01 -15.98
N LYS A 91 4.79 0.25 -15.97
CA LYS A 91 3.90 0.13 -17.13
C LYS A 91 3.06 1.40 -17.25
N THR A 92 3.01 1.96 -18.44
CA THR A 92 2.28 3.20 -18.68
C THR A 92 0.81 2.94 -18.89
N VAL A 93 0.18 2.64 -19.88
CA VAL A 93 -1.27 2.51 -20.03
C VAL A 93 -1.71 1.05 -20.07
N ALA A 94 -2.72 0.70 -19.28
CA ALA A 94 -3.33 -0.62 -19.34
C ALA A 94 -4.12 -0.78 -20.64
N LEU A 95 -3.78 -1.83 -21.39
CA LEU A 95 -4.52 -2.20 -22.61
C LEU A 95 -5.43 -3.39 -22.30
N PRO A 96 -6.67 -3.41 -22.78
CA PRO A 96 -7.53 -4.57 -22.71
C PRO A 96 -6.85 -5.77 -23.38
N GLN A 97 -6.90 -6.92 -22.74
CA GLN A 97 -6.36 -8.18 -23.25
C GLN A 97 -7.40 -9.29 -23.00
N ASP A 98 -7.46 -10.27 -23.87
CA ASP A 98 -8.24 -11.47 -23.64
C ASP A 98 -7.54 -12.31 -22.56
N ARG A 99 -8.00 -12.17 -21.32
CA ARG A 99 -7.45 -12.86 -20.14
C ARG A 99 -8.47 -13.84 -19.58
N VAL A 100 -7.99 -14.95 -19.06
CA VAL A 100 -8.82 -15.95 -18.39
C VAL A 100 -8.83 -15.65 -16.88
N PRO A 101 -10.00 -15.60 -16.24
CA PRO A 101 -10.09 -15.43 -14.78
C PRO A 101 -9.27 -16.48 -14.03
N ALA A 102 -8.65 -16.08 -12.93
CA ALA A 102 -7.98 -17.00 -12.03
C ALA A 102 -8.97 -18.02 -11.44
N ASP A 103 -8.61 -19.29 -11.50
CA ASP A 103 -9.35 -20.38 -10.86
C ASP A 103 -8.70 -20.73 -9.51
N LEU A 104 -8.88 -19.84 -8.53
CA LEU A 104 -8.40 -20.01 -7.16
C LEU A 104 -9.59 -20.04 -6.20
N PRO A 105 -9.62 -20.99 -5.25
CA PRO A 105 -10.71 -21.06 -4.27
C PRO A 105 -10.78 -19.80 -3.43
N ALA A 106 -11.98 -19.33 -3.14
CA ALA A 106 -12.17 -18.19 -2.25
C ALA A 106 -11.64 -18.49 -0.84
N ALA A 107 -11.01 -17.50 -0.24
CA ALA A 107 -10.53 -17.55 1.13
C ALA A 107 -11.63 -17.18 2.13
N GLN A 108 -11.26 -17.12 3.41
CA GLN A 108 -12.13 -16.74 4.50
C GLN A 108 -12.91 -15.45 4.20
N MET A 109 -14.15 -15.38 4.64
CA MET A 109 -15.07 -14.25 4.46
C MET A 109 -15.37 -13.93 2.97
N GLY A 110 -15.13 -14.87 2.06
CA GLY A 110 -15.42 -14.71 0.64
C GLY A 110 -14.43 -13.81 -0.11
N ILE A 111 -13.20 -13.63 0.40
CA ILE A 111 -12.14 -12.96 -0.36
C ILE A 111 -11.83 -13.83 -1.58
N PRO A 112 -11.83 -13.30 -2.80
CA PRO A 112 -11.41 -14.06 -3.98
C PRO A 112 -9.99 -14.61 -3.81
N GLY A 113 -9.76 -15.84 -4.29
CA GLY A 113 -8.48 -16.52 -4.08
C GLY A 113 -7.28 -15.75 -4.60
N ILE A 114 -7.40 -15.13 -5.79
CA ILE A 114 -6.35 -14.31 -6.38
C ILE A 114 -6.04 -13.07 -5.51
N ALA A 115 -7.06 -12.43 -4.94
CA ALA A 115 -6.89 -11.30 -4.06
C ALA A 115 -6.18 -11.70 -2.76
N HIS A 116 -6.62 -12.81 -2.16
CA HIS A 116 -5.98 -13.35 -0.95
C HIS A 116 -4.52 -13.70 -1.20
N ALA A 117 -4.21 -14.35 -2.33
CA ALA A 117 -2.84 -14.69 -2.70
C ALA A 117 -1.95 -13.43 -2.81
N ALA A 118 -2.44 -12.36 -3.44
CA ALA A 118 -1.72 -11.10 -3.56
C ALA A 118 -1.45 -10.44 -2.19
N TYR A 119 -2.44 -10.46 -1.28
CA TYR A 119 -2.25 -9.90 0.06
C TYR A 119 -1.21 -10.67 0.88
N VAL A 120 -1.25 -11.99 0.84
CA VAL A 120 -0.29 -12.84 1.57
C VAL A 120 1.11 -12.68 0.97
N ALA A 121 1.25 -12.66 -0.34
CA ALA A 121 2.53 -12.44 -1.00
C ALA A 121 3.15 -11.09 -0.62
N ALA A 122 2.34 -10.02 -0.52
CA ALA A 122 2.81 -8.72 -0.09
C ALA A 122 3.23 -8.70 1.39
N GLU A 123 2.49 -9.38 2.29
CA GLU A 123 2.89 -9.54 3.69
C GLU A 123 4.25 -10.24 3.80
N GLU A 124 4.44 -11.36 3.06
CA GLU A 124 5.68 -12.12 3.05
C GLU A 124 6.87 -11.30 2.50
N ALA A 125 6.67 -10.58 1.40
CA ALA A 125 7.69 -9.70 0.83
C ALA A 125 8.08 -8.58 1.81
N LEU A 126 7.11 -7.93 2.44
CA LEU A 126 7.34 -6.85 3.41
C LEU A 126 7.98 -7.36 4.71
N ALA A 127 7.72 -8.59 5.12
CA ALA A 127 8.40 -9.20 6.27
C ALA A 127 9.91 -9.33 6.05
N VAL A 128 10.34 -9.43 4.78
CA VAL A 128 11.76 -9.46 4.40
C VAL A 128 12.32 -8.06 4.14
N GLU A 129 11.60 -7.24 3.36
CA GLU A 129 12.07 -5.93 2.92
C GLU A 129 11.99 -4.85 4.00
N ASN A 130 10.94 -4.92 4.84
CA ASN A 130 10.68 -3.96 5.91
C ASN A 130 10.15 -4.66 7.17
N PRO A 131 10.99 -5.48 7.84
CA PRO A 131 10.57 -6.33 8.95
C PRO A 131 10.02 -5.56 10.15
N THR A 132 10.37 -4.29 10.31
CA THR A 132 9.88 -3.45 11.43
C THR A 132 8.46 -2.94 11.22
N CYS A 133 7.95 -3.00 10.00
CA CYS A 133 6.59 -2.58 9.67
C CYS A 133 5.52 -3.56 10.18
N HIS A 134 5.83 -4.87 10.23
CA HIS A 134 4.90 -5.91 10.64
C HIS A 134 3.54 -5.83 9.92
N MET A 135 3.57 -5.60 8.62
CA MET A 135 2.36 -5.45 7.80
C MET A 135 1.56 -6.75 7.77
N PRO A 136 0.34 -6.82 8.30
CA PRO A 136 -0.50 -8.00 8.17
C PRO A 136 -1.30 -7.94 6.87
N TRP A 137 -1.44 -9.07 6.18
CA TRP A 137 -2.24 -9.19 4.96
C TRP A 137 -3.69 -8.69 5.14
N THR A 138 -4.23 -8.78 6.33
CA THR A 138 -5.59 -8.37 6.65
C THR A 138 -5.82 -6.87 6.49
N VAL A 139 -4.81 -6.03 6.77
CA VAL A 139 -4.88 -4.58 6.55
C VAL A 139 -4.92 -4.28 5.06
N LEU A 140 -4.09 -4.94 4.26
CA LEU A 140 -4.09 -4.83 2.80
C LEU A 140 -5.43 -5.28 2.22
N ALA A 141 -5.99 -6.38 2.74
CA ALA A 141 -7.32 -6.84 2.37
C ALA A 141 -8.44 -5.86 2.76
N GLY A 142 -8.32 -5.21 3.92
CA GLY A 142 -9.24 -4.14 4.33
C GLY A 142 -9.26 -2.98 3.35
N ILE A 143 -8.09 -2.53 2.89
CA ILE A 143 -7.96 -1.50 1.85
C ILE A 143 -8.55 -1.99 0.52
N GLY A 144 -8.12 -3.14 0.01
CA GLY A 144 -8.64 -3.66 -1.27
C GLY A 144 -10.15 -3.93 -1.26
N ARG A 145 -10.73 -4.20 -0.07
CA ARG A 145 -12.19 -4.28 0.09
C ARG A 145 -12.86 -2.94 -0.14
N VAL A 146 -12.29 -1.89 0.41
CA VAL A 146 -12.86 -0.54 0.33
C VAL A 146 -12.64 0.07 -1.06
N GLU A 147 -11.46 -0.11 -1.64
CA GLU A 147 -11.08 0.52 -2.91
C GLU A 147 -11.81 -0.08 -4.13
N SER A 148 -11.81 -1.40 -4.26
CA SER A 148 -12.35 -2.06 -5.46
C SER A 148 -13.20 -3.29 -5.20
N THR A 149 -13.56 -3.56 -3.93
CA THR A 149 -14.19 -4.84 -3.55
C THR A 149 -13.35 -6.03 -4.05
N HIS A 150 -12.04 -5.99 -3.77
CA HIS A 150 -11.07 -7.01 -4.19
C HIS A 150 -11.06 -7.19 -5.71
N ILE A 151 -10.80 -6.12 -6.46
CA ILE A 151 -10.82 -6.09 -7.93
C ILE A 151 -12.16 -6.66 -8.48
N TYR A 152 -13.26 -6.02 -8.07
CA TYR A 152 -14.62 -6.40 -8.47
C TYR A 152 -14.92 -7.89 -8.27
N ASN A 153 -14.62 -8.40 -7.06
CA ASN A 153 -14.74 -9.82 -6.67
C ASN A 153 -13.82 -10.75 -7.46
N GLY A 154 -12.55 -10.38 -7.63
CA GLY A 154 -11.51 -11.25 -8.17
C GLY A 154 -11.42 -11.26 -9.70
N LYS A 155 -11.81 -10.19 -10.37
CA LYS A 155 -11.65 -10.06 -11.84
C LYS A 155 -10.20 -9.85 -12.25
N ALA A 156 -9.37 -10.84 -12.01
CA ALA A 156 -7.98 -10.91 -12.44
C ALA A 156 -7.65 -12.28 -12.99
N ASP A 157 -6.59 -12.37 -13.81
CA ASP A 157 -6.01 -13.64 -14.25
C ASP A 157 -5.14 -14.28 -13.15
N ALA A 158 -4.53 -15.42 -13.45
CA ALA A 158 -3.70 -16.15 -12.50
C ALA A 158 -2.42 -15.41 -12.11
N ASP A 159 -1.92 -14.53 -12.97
CA ASP A 159 -0.74 -13.70 -12.74
C ASP A 159 -1.08 -12.38 -12.01
N GLY A 160 -2.35 -12.17 -11.67
CA GLY A 160 -2.85 -11.00 -10.95
C GLY A 160 -3.23 -9.81 -11.83
N ASN A 161 -3.13 -9.94 -13.16
CA ASN A 161 -3.50 -8.84 -14.05
C ASN A 161 -5.03 -8.67 -14.11
N ALA A 162 -5.51 -7.44 -13.97
CA ALA A 162 -6.92 -7.12 -14.11
C ALA A 162 -7.49 -7.60 -15.46
N LEU A 163 -8.66 -8.22 -15.46
CA LEU A 163 -9.35 -8.62 -16.72
C LEU A 163 -9.79 -7.41 -17.50
N ASP A 164 -10.27 -6.37 -16.80
CA ASP A 164 -10.59 -5.07 -17.34
C ASP A 164 -9.82 -4.00 -16.55
N PRO A 165 -9.33 -2.92 -17.18
CA PRO A 165 -8.66 -1.85 -16.47
C PRO A 165 -9.54 -1.23 -15.37
N VAL A 166 -8.97 -1.07 -14.18
CA VAL A 166 -9.64 -0.50 -13.02
C VAL A 166 -9.25 0.95 -12.89
N TYR A 167 -10.24 1.83 -13.05
CA TYR A 167 -10.04 3.28 -12.93
C TYR A 167 -11.11 3.89 -12.00
N GLY A 168 -10.68 4.83 -11.19
CA GLY A 168 -11.56 5.71 -10.44
C GLY A 168 -12.19 6.81 -11.32
N PRO A 169 -13.05 7.64 -10.75
CA PRO A 169 -13.56 8.81 -11.42
C PRO A 169 -12.44 9.83 -11.69
N VAL A 170 -12.61 10.66 -12.72
CA VAL A 170 -11.72 11.80 -12.98
C VAL A 170 -11.82 12.80 -11.84
N LEU A 171 -10.69 13.29 -11.35
CA LEU A 171 -10.60 14.19 -10.20
C LEU A 171 -10.60 15.66 -10.67
N ASP A 172 -11.60 16.05 -11.43
CA ASP A 172 -11.78 17.40 -12.01
C ASP A 172 -12.67 18.31 -11.15
N GLY A 173 -13.13 17.84 -9.99
CA GLY A 173 -14.04 18.58 -9.10
C GLY A 173 -15.52 18.48 -9.48
N SER A 174 -15.88 17.76 -10.53
CA SER A 174 -17.29 17.59 -10.96
C SER A 174 -18.10 16.73 -9.98
N LEU A 175 -17.44 15.86 -9.23
CA LEU A 175 -18.07 15.01 -8.21
C LEU A 175 -17.93 15.63 -6.83
N ALA A 176 -19.05 15.81 -6.14
CA ALA A 176 -19.06 16.35 -4.79
C ALA A 176 -18.23 15.48 -3.83
N GLY A 177 -17.34 16.11 -3.08
CA GLY A 177 -16.45 15.44 -2.13
C GLY A 177 -15.10 14.99 -2.70
N ASN A 178 -14.88 15.08 -4.01
CA ASN A 178 -13.59 14.79 -4.62
C ASN A 178 -12.70 16.04 -4.66
N ASN A 179 -11.41 15.84 -4.40
CA ASN A 179 -10.41 16.88 -4.63
C ASN A 179 -10.19 17.07 -6.14
N VAL A 180 -9.79 18.28 -6.53
CA VAL A 180 -9.26 18.53 -7.87
C VAL A 180 -7.79 18.12 -7.88
N ILE A 181 -7.43 17.16 -8.71
CA ILE A 181 -6.06 16.69 -8.89
C ILE A 181 -5.69 16.86 -10.36
N HIS A 182 -4.75 17.78 -10.60
CA HIS A 182 -4.23 17.99 -11.93
C HIS A 182 -3.33 16.84 -12.37
N ASP A 183 -3.29 16.60 -13.68
CA ASP A 183 -2.44 15.58 -14.29
C ASP A 183 -0.98 15.71 -13.83
N SER A 184 -0.46 14.63 -13.24
CA SER A 184 0.87 14.55 -12.65
C SER A 184 1.87 13.74 -13.48
N ASP A 185 1.40 12.96 -14.48
CA ASP A 185 2.24 12.04 -15.25
C ASP A 185 2.08 12.15 -16.77
N GLY A 186 1.35 13.15 -17.27
CA GLY A 186 1.07 13.32 -18.68
C GLY A 186 0.11 12.28 -19.24
N GLY A 187 -0.72 11.69 -18.38
CA GLY A 187 -1.65 10.60 -18.73
C GLY A 187 -0.95 9.26 -18.92
N GLY A 188 0.26 9.10 -18.39
CA GLY A 188 1.08 7.90 -18.57
C GLY A 188 0.43 6.64 -18.00
N LEU A 189 -0.25 6.74 -16.85
CA LEU A 189 -0.86 5.60 -16.15
C LEU A 189 -2.37 5.49 -16.39
N ASP A 190 -3.05 6.62 -16.58
CA ASP A 190 -4.51 6.64 -16.64
C ASP A 190 -5.07 7.01 -18.03
N GLY A 191 -4.20 7.44 -18.94
CA GLY A 191 -4.56 7.83 -20.30
C GLY A 191 -5.27 9.19 -20.42
N LEU A 192 -5.27 10.02 -19.37
CA LEU A 192 -5.92 11.32 -19.33
C LEU A 192 -4.89 12.44 -19.23
N SER A 193 -5.16 13.56 -19.91
CA SER A 193 -4.41 14.80 -19.75
C SER A 193 -5.30 15.87 -19.13
N GLY A 194 -4.77 16.58 -18.15
CA GLY A 194 -5.47 17.66 -17.45
C GLY A 194 -5.81 17.33 -16.00
N TYR A 195 -6.36 16.18 -15.72
CA TYR A 195 -6.68 15.72 -14.36
C TYR A 195 -6.38 14.25 -14.19
N ASP A 196 -5.84 13.88 -13.04
CA ASP A 196 -5.62 12.49 -12.66
C ASP A 196 -6.92 11.79 -12.28
N ARG A 197 -6.87 10.46 -12.28
CA ARG A 197 -7.81 9.56 -11.62
C ARG A 197 -7.05 8.44 -10.93
N ALA A 198 -7.68 7.82 -9.95
CA ALA A 198 -7.10 6.65 -9.30
C ALA A 198 -7.00 5.47 -10.28
N VAL A 199 -5.92 4.69 -10.17
CA VAL A 199 -5.61 3.57 -11.05
C VAL A 199 -5.44 2.27 -10.26
N GLY A 200 -5.89 1.18 -10.87
CA GLY A 200 -5.69 -0.18 -10.40
C GLY A 200 -6.58 -0.59 -9.21
N PRO A 201 -6.50 -1.86 -8.80
CA PRO A 201 -7.35 -2.43 -7.76
C PRO A 201 -7.17 -1.80 -6.38
N MET A 202 -6.04 -1.16 -6.12
CA MET A 202 -5.74 -0.45 -4.88
C MET A 202 -5.90 1.07 -5.02
N GLN A 203 -6.40 1.57 -6.17
CA GLN A 203 -6.79 2.95 -6.44
C GLN A 203 -5.70 3.98 -6.14
N PHE A 204 -4.49 3.78 -6.68
CA PHE A 204 -3.38 4.73 -6.56
C PHE A 204 -3.56 5.96 -7.44
N LEU A 205 -3.17 7.12 -6.93
CA LEU A 205 -2.89 8.26 -7.80
C LEU A 205 -1.60 8.04 -8.57
N PRO A 206 -1.50 8.52 -9.82
CA PRO A 206 -0.29 8.43 -10.64
C PRO A 206 0.98 8.93 -9.93
N GLU A 207 0.92 10.09 -9.27
CA GLU A 207 2.05 10.62 -8.50
C GLU A 207 2.50 9.66 -7.38
N THR A 208 1.56 9.13 -6.60
CA THR A 208 1.87 8.19 -5.52
C THR A 208 2.44 6.89 -6.08
N TRP A 209 1.87 6.38 -7.17
CA TRP A 209 2.40 5.19 -7.84
C TRP A 209 3.86 5.37 -8.25
N THR A 210 4.20 6.49 -8.87
CA THR A 210 5.56 6.78 -9.33
C THR A 210 6.60 6.71 -8.20
N HIS A 211 6.21 7.06 -6.96
CA HIS A 211 7.11 7.04 -5.81
C HIS A 211 7.29 5.65 -5.18
N TYR A 212 6.25 4.81 -5.18
CA TYR A 212 6.22 3.57 -4.41
C TYR A 212 6.11 2.30 -5.26
N ALA A 213 6.00 2.44 -6.59
CA ALA A 213 5.80 1.34 -7.52
C ALA A 213 6.71 0.15 -7.23
N ALA A 214 6.12 -1.03 -7.10
CA ALA A 214 6.81 -2.29 -6.82
C ALA A 214 6.31 -3.38 -7.76
N ASP A 215 7.23 -4.27 -8.12
CA ASP A 215 6.95 -5.50 -8.84
C ASP A 215 6.67 -6.60 -7.81
N GLY A 216 5.41 -6.95 -7.63
CA GLY A 216 4.95 -7.91 -6.64
C GLY A 216 4.80 -9.32 -7.18
N ASN A 217 4.68 -9.49 -8.51
CA ASN A 217 4.61 -10.78 -9.17
C ASN A 217 5.97 -11.27 -9.69
N GLY A 218 6.99 -10.40 -9.71
CA GLY A 218 8.37 -10.74 -10.10
C GLY A 218 8.60 -10.80 -11.61
N ASP A 219 7.76 -10.15 -12.43
CA ASP A 219 7.88 -10.15 -13.89
C ASP A 219 8.79 -9.04 -14.43
N GLY A 220 9.32 -8.17 -13.56
CA GLY A 220 10.19 -7.05 -13.89
C GLY A 220 9.44 -5.78 -14.28
N ILE A 221 8.12 -5.76 -14.15
CA ILE A 221 7.26 -4.63 -14.47
C ILE A 221 6.41 -4.27 -13.24
N ALA A 222 6.41 -3.00 -12.83
CA ALA A 222 5.46 -2.52 -11.83
C ALA A 222 4.21 -2.00 -12.55
N ASP A 223 3.13 -2.78 -12.55
CA ASP A 223 1.86 -2.47 -13.21
C ASP A 223 0.78 -2.13 -12.18
N PRO A 224 0.25 -0.89 -12.12
CA PRO A 224 -0.82 -0.55 -11.19
C PRO A 224 -2.11 -1.35 -11.41
N GLN A 225 -2.27 -1.99 -12.57
CA GLN A 225 -3.40 -2.87 -12.88
C GLN A 225 -3.14 -4.34 -12.52
N ASN A 226 -1.93 -4.68 -12.06
CA ASN A 226 -1.62 -5.99 -11.50
C ASN A 226 -1.89 -6.00 -9.99
N TYR A 227 -2.57 -7.06 -9.52
CA TYR A 227 -3.00 -7.09 -8.12
C TYR A 227 -1.86 -7.33 -7.14
N TYR A 228 -0.86 -8.13 -7.51
CA TYR A 228 0.34 -8.35 -6.69
C TYR A 228 1.16 -7.07 -6.55
N ASP A 229 1.38 -6.37 -7.67
CA ASP A 229 2.15 -5.13 -7.70
C ASP A 229 1.46 -4.03 -6.91
N ALA A 230 0.16 -3.84 -7.16
CA ALA A 230 -0.63 -2.84 -6.46
C ALA A 230 -0.70 -3.10 -4.95
N THR A 231 -0.77 -4.37 -4.54
CA THR A 231 -0.83 -4.74 -3.12
C THR A 231 0.52 -4.55 -2.43
N LEU A 232 1.62 -4.96 -3.06
CA LEU A 232 2.97 -4.73 -2.52
C LEU A 232 3.26 -3.23 -2.43
N THR A 233 2.92 -2.47 -3.46
CA THR A 233 3.04 -1.01 -3.48
C THR A 233 2.25 -0.37 -2.33
N ALA A 234 1.01 -0.84 -2.08
CA ALA A 234 0.19 -0.36 -0.96
C ALA A 234 0.86 -0.62 0.39
N GLY A 235 1.42 -1.80 0.56
CA GLY A 235 2.16 -2.14 1.77
C GLY A 235 3.40 -1.27 1.97
N LYS A 236 4.20 -1.04 0.94
CA LYS A 236 5.36 -0.12 0.99
C LYS A 236 4.95 1.29 1.37
N TYR A 237 3.89 1.81 0.75
CA TYR A 237 3.34 3.12 1.08
C TYR A 237 2.88 3.22 2.55
N LEU A 238 2.20 2.21 3.06
CA LEU A 238 1.73 2.18 4.46
C LEU A 238 2.87 2.06 5.46
N CYS A 239 3.95 1.34 5.11
CA CYS A 239 5.14 1.16 5.95
C CYS A 239 6.06 2.38 5.98
N ASP A 240 5.91 3.30 5.04
CA ASP A 240 6.78 4.47 4.94
C ASP A 240 6.73 5.34 6.20
N GLY A 241 7.89 5.91 6.56
CA GLY A 241 8.07 6.66 7.80
C GLY A 241 8.30 5.78 9.03
N GLY A 242 8.63 4.50 8.85
CA GLY A 242 8.99 3.57 9.94
C GLY A 242 7.83 3.20 10.85
N LEU A 243 6.62 3.12 10.30
CA LEU A 243 5.41 2.77 11.05
C LEU A 243 5.34 1.27 11.34
N ASP A 244 4.92 0.90 12.56
CA ASP A 244 4.62 -0.48 12.97
C ASP A 244 3.11 -0.74 12.93
N MET A 245 2.67 -1.66 12.07
CA MET A 245 1.25 -1.96 11.87
C MET A 245 0.61 -2.75 13.02
N ARG A 246 1.39 -3.22 14.00
CA ARG A 246 0.86 -3.81 15.25
C ARG A 246 0.40 -2.73 16.23
N ASP A 247 0.92 -1.52 16.13
CA ASP A 247 0.47 -0.38 16.90
C ASP A 247 -0.76 0.26 16.23
N LEU A 248 -1.92 0.16 16.86
CA LEU A 248 -3.19 0.65 16.29
C LEU A 248 -3.20 2.15 15.98
N ALA A 249 -2.43 2.96 16.73
CA ALA A 249 -2.36 4.39 16.47
C ALA A 249 -1.50 4.67 15.22
N GLN A 250 -0.41 3.92 15.03
CA GLN A 250 0.43 4.01 13.84
C GLN A 250 -0.28 3.43 12.62
N GLN A 251 -0.95 2.28 12.77
CA GLN A 251 -1.79 1.70 11.73
C GLN A 251 -2.88 2.68 11.27
N SER A 252 -3.61 3.31 12.22
CA SER A 252 -4.62 4.33 11.91
C SER A 252 -4.02 5.52 11.16
N ARG A 253 -2.81 5.96 11.53
CA ARG A 253 -2.09 7.05 10.87
C ARG A 253 -1.69 6.68 9.44
N ALA A 254 -1.20 5.45 9.23
CA ALA A 254 -0.87 4.94 7.90
C ALA A 254 -2.10 4.90 6.99
N ILE A 255 -3.23 4.37 7.49
CA ILE A 255 -4.48 4.28 6.75
C ILE A 255 -5.05 5.68 6.48
N LEU A 256 -4.96 6.62 7.44
CA LEU A 256 -5.38 8.01 7.26
C LEU A 256 -4.55 8.74 6.20
N ARG A 257 -3.27 8.39 6.04
CA ARG A 257 -2.43 8.89 4.94
C ARG A 257 -2.85 8.32 3.59
N TYR A 258 -3.32 7.06 3.55
CA TYR A 258 -3.85 6.44 2.34
C TYR A 258 -5.11 7.17 1.85
N ASN A 259 -6.02 7.46 2.77
CA ASN A 259 -7.21 8.27 2.50
C ASN A 259 -7.54 9.11 3.74
N ASN A 260 -7.56 10.45 3.59
CA ASN A 260 -7.73 11.41 4.68
C ASN A 260 -9.18 11.47 5.21
N SER A 261 -9.75 10.30 5.55
CA SER A 261 -11.09 10.15 6.09
C SER A 261 -11.11 9.18 7.27
N MET A 262 -11.57 9.62 8.43
CA MET A 262 -11.77 8.72 9.59
C MET A 262 -12.84 7.65 9.33
N ALA A 263 -13.82 7.94 8.47
CA ALA A 263 -14.78 6.94 8.03
C ALA A 263 -14.11 5.84 7.21
N TYR A 264 -13.16 6.20 6.36
CA TYR A 264 -12.33 5.26 5.62
C TYR A 264 -11.49 4.39 6.57
N VAL A 265 -10.76 5.01 7.51
CA VAL A 265 -9.97 4.30 8.53
C VAL A 265 -10.83 3.29 9.27
N ALA A 266 -12.02 3.69 9.75
CA ALA A 266 -12.92 2.80 10.47
C ALA A 266 -13.35 1.60 9.61
N ASN A 267 -13.70 1.81 8.33
CA ASN A 267 -14.07 0.75 7.41
C ASN A 267 -12.92 -0.23 7.17
N VAL A 268 -11.72 0.26 6.85
CA VAL A 268 -10.54 -0.57 6.63
C VAL A 268 -10.22 -1.42 7.85
N MET A 269 -10.17 -0.81 9.04
CA MET A 269 -9.86 -1.52 10.28
C MET A 269 -10.94 -2.53 10.66
N ALA A 270 -12.21 -2.22 10.44
CA ALA A 270 -13.31 -3.17 10.69
C ALA A 270 -13.21 -4.39 9.79
N TRP A 271 -12.93 -4.21 8.49
CA TRP A 271 -12.72 -5.32 7.57
C TRP A 271 -11.44 -6.08 7.88
N ALA A 272 -10.32 -5.40 8.18
CA ALA A 272 -9.08 -6.05 8.57
C ALA A 272 -9.28 -6.97 9.79
N ASN A 273 -9.97 -6.48 10.83
CA ASN A 273 -10.33 -7.29 11.99
C ASN A 273 -11.22 -8.48 11.62
N SER A 274 -12.19 -8.26 10.73
CA SER A 274 -13.10 -9.33 10.28
C SER A 274 -12.34 -10.43 9.53
N TYR A 275 -11.39 -10.08 8.70
CA TYR A 275 -10.56 -11.06 7.99
C TYR A 275 -9.62 -11.82 8.93
N GLY A 276 -9.14 -11.20 10.01
CA GLY A 276 -8.34 -11.87 11.02
C GLY A 276 -9.12 -12.79 11.96
N THR A 277 -10.40 -12.46 12.23
CA THR A 277 -11.22 -13.19 13.21
C THR A 277 -12.28 -14.11 12.61
N GLY A 278 -12.63 -13.92 11.34
CA GLY A 278 -13.75 -14.61 10.69
C GLY A 278 -15.14 -14.08 11.09
N ILE A 279 -15.20 -12.97 11.81
CA ILE A 279 -16.46 -12.37 12.28
C ILE A 279 -16.79 -11.15 11.44
N ALA A 280 -17.95 -11.15 10.78
CA ALA A 280 -18.38 -10.02 9.95
C ALA A 280 -18.51 -8.71 10.74
N PRO A 281 -18.13 -7.57 10.16
CA PRO A 281 -18.24 -6.29 10.86
C PRO A 281 -19.72 -5.93 11.06
N GLN A 282 -20.02 -5.31 12.19
CA GLN A 282 -21.37 -4.80 12.44
C GLN A 282 -21.62 -3.53 11.60
N PRO A 283 -22.86 -3.26 11.15
CA PRO A 283 -23.17 -2.07 10.36
C PRO A 283 -22.73 -0.74 11.02
N ALA A 284 -22.76 -0.67 12.35
CA ALA A 284 -22.30 0.50 13.09
C ALA A 284 -20.78 0.73 13.02
N GLN A 285 -19.99 -0.28 12.65
CA GLN A 285 -18.54 -0.19 12.45
C GLN A 285 -18.17 0.28 11.03
N LEU A 286 -19.15 0.37 10.13
CA LEU A 286 -18.98 0.73 8.73
C LEU A 286 -19.69 2.07 8.45
N PRO A 287 -19.13 3.21 8.92
CA PRO A 287 -19.68 4.52 8.59
C PRO A 287 -19.64 4.75 7.07
N ARG A 288 -20.49 5.63 6.58
CA ARG A 288 -20.48 6.01 5.15
C ARG A 288 -19.17 6.75 4.83
N ILE A 289 -18.56 6.33 3.75
CA ILE A 289 -17.36 6.96 3.16
C ILE A 289 -17.86 7.93 2.10
#